data_2cad80f29243d5fda6c07c1ffc852cc3
#
_entry.id   2cad80f29243d5fda6c07c1ffc852cc3
#
_cell.length_a   1.000
_cell.length_b   1.000
_cell.length_c   1.000
_cell.angle_alpha   90.00
_cell.angle_beta   90.00
_cell.angle_gamma   90.00
#
_symmetry.space_group_name_H-M   'P 1'
#
loop_
_entity.id
_entity.type
_entity.pdbx_description
1 polymer ?
#
loop_
_entity_poly.entity_id
_entity_poly.type
_entity_poly.pdbx_seq_one_letter_code
_entity_poly.pdbx_strand_id
1 'polypeptide(L)'
;MRNTTMAFLFCLISSIAHAQQIIDLQKPLKCSDAQVVMNYFVDTHKEIPVWVGKSVHNTHVTLLMNQETRSWTMIEYDDRLACVLGAGEDKSGSSKPEI
;
A
#
# COMPACT_ATOMS: atom_id res chain seq x y z
N MET A 1 46.43 -6.73 37.02
CA MET A 1 46.34 -6.62 36.68
C MET A 1 45.89 -6.78 35.68
N ARG A 2 45.71 -6.95 35.15
CA ARG A 2 45.35 -7.16 34.20
C ARG A 2 44.09 -7.32 33.78
N ASN A 3 43.22 -7.41 34.05
CA ASN A 3 41.97 -7.65 33.72
C ASN A 3 41.30 -6.55 33.14
N THR A 4 41.74 -5.50 32.88
CA THR A 4 41.06 -4.44 32.30
C THR A 4 40.69 -4.65 30.95
N THR A 5 41.25 -5.52 30.23
CA THR A 5 40.94 -5.59 28.83
C THR A 5 39.65 -6.18 28.59
N MET A 6 38.99 -6.76 29.50
CA MET A 6 37.79 -7.33 29.17
C MET A 6 36.72 -6.43 28.91
N ALA A 7 36.65 -5.31 29.37
CA ALA A 7 35.55 -4.42 29.17
C ALA A 7 35.28 -4.01 27.83
N PHE A 8 36.26 -3.98 27.02
CA PHE A 8 36.00 -3.60 25.74
C PHE A 8 35.09 -4.34 24.97
N LEU A 9 34.97 -5.60 25.02
CA LEU A 9 34.16 -6.33 24.17
C LEU A 9 32.78 -6.02 24.20
N PHE A 10 32.21 -5.59 25.24
CA PHE A 10 30.88 -5.31 25.24
C PHE A 10 30.44 -4.23 24.36
N CYS A 11 31.12 -3.24 24.19
CA CYS A 11 30.67 -2.15 23.41
C CYS A 11 30.33 -2.48 22.04
N LEU A 12 30.93 -3.45 21.50
CA LEU A 12 30.68 -3.73 20.14
C LEU A 12 29.38 -4.26 19.85
N ILE A 13 28.77 -4.95 20.71
CA ILE A 13 27.57 -5.59 20.37
C ILE A 13 26.41 -4.71 20.28
N SER A 14 26.39 -3.66 21.03
CA SER A 14 25.18 -2.89 21.05
C SER A 14 24.91 -2.16 19.82
N SER A 15 25.81 -2.03 18.94
CA SER A 15 25.58 -1.16 17.81
C SER A 15 24.74 -1.82 16.77
N ILE A 16 24.40 -3.04 16.86
CA ILE A 16 23.65 -3.62 15.82
C ILE A 16 22.23 -3.53 15.96
N ALA A 17 21.73 -3.22 17.08
CA ALA A 17 20.39 -3.45 17.34
C ALA A 17 19.39 -2.67 16.64
N HIS A 18 19.63 -1.54 16.13
CA HIS A 18 18.53 -0.80 15.64
C HIS A 18 18.49 -0.61 14.24
N ALA A 19 18.97 -1.47 13.48
CA ALA A 19 18.96 -1.26 12.10
C ALA A 19 17.68 -1.55 11.46
N GLN A 20 16.84 -2.33 11.96
CA GLN A 20 15.69 -2.64 11.26
C GLN A 20 14.50 -2.30 11.96
N GLN A 21 14.04 -1.19 11.93
CA GLN A 21 12.86 -0.82 12.57
C GLN A 21 11.77 -0.58 11.64
N ILE A 22 10.65 -1.18 11.78
CA ILE A 22 9.50 -0.95 10.96
C ILE A 22 8.61 0.04 11.65
N ILE A 23 8.28 1.09 10.98
CA ILE A 23 7.47 2.13 11.54
C ILE A 23 6.06 1.96 11.09
N ASP A 24 5.12 1.94 12.01
CA ASP A 24 3.73 1.86 11.66
C ASP A 24 3.21 3.21 11.29
N LEU A 25 2.74 3.35 10.06
CA LEU A 25 2.16 4.58 9.62
C LEU A 25 0.66 4.47 9.70
N GLN A 26 0.03 5.48 10.21
CA GLN A 26 -1.38 5.52 10.27
C GLN A 26 -1.89 6.36 9.16
N LYS A 27 -2.68 5.79 8.27
CA LYS A 27 -3.17 6.50 7.13
C LYS A 27 -4.65 6.44 7.15
N PRO A 28 -5.35 7.53 7.18
CA PRO A 28 -6.79 7.50 7.21
C PRO A 28 -7.35 6.90 5.91
N LEU A 29 -8.30 6.02 6.04
CA LEU A 29 -8.93 5.42 4.89
C LEU A 29 -10.30 6.02 4.70
N LYS A 30 -10.71 6.16 3.46
CA LYS A 30 -12.04 6.64 3.15
C LYS A 30 -12.88 5.45 2.79
N CYS A 31 -13.89 5.19 3.59
CA CYS A 31 -14.78 4.07 3.40
C CYS A 31 -16.21 4.53 3.26
N SER A 32 -16.98 3.84 2.48
CA SER A 32 -18.39 4.13 2.34
C SER A 32 -19.10 2.90 1.83
N ASP A 33 -20.38 3.01 1.56
CA ASP A 33 -21.15 1.92 1.00
C ASP A 33 -20.46 1.39 -0.25
N ALA A 34 -20.33 0.08 -0.37
CA ALA A 34 -19.55 -0.52 -1.42
C ALA A 34 -20.07 -0.15 -2.80
N GLN A 35 -21.39 -0.13 -2.97
CA GLN A 35 -21.95 0.17 -4.26
C GLN A 35 -21.70 1.63 -4.63
N VAL A 36 -21.75 2.51 -3.67
CA VAL A 36 -21.53 3.92 -3.93
C VAL A 36 -20.08 4.16 -4.35
N VAL A 37 -19.14 3.53 -3.65
CA VAL A 37 -17.73 3.71 -3.95
C VAL A 37 -17.42 3.15 -5.34
N MET A 38 -17.89 1.95 -5.61
CA MET A 38 -17.59 1.33 -6.89
C MET A 38 -18.19 2.14 -8.04
N ASN A 39 -19.42 2.59 -7.86
CA ASN A 39 -20.05 3.37 -8.91
C ASN A 39 -19.33 4.68 -9.15
N TYR A 40 -18.83 5.29 -8.11
CA TYR A 40 -18.12 6.53 -8.28
C TYR A 40 -16.91 6.35 -9.19
N PHE A 41 -16.11 5.32 -8.96
CA PHE A 41 -14.91 5.15 -9.75
C PHE A 41 -15.23 4.64 -11.16
N VAL A 42 -16.25 3.83 -11.31
CA VAL A 42 -16.62 3.33 -12.60
C VAL A 42 -17.28 4.45 -13.44
N ASP A 43 -18.20 5.18 -12.84
CA ASP A 43 -18.96 6.15 -13.61
C ASP A 43 -18.25 7.48 -13.79
N THR A 44 -17.56 7.94 -12.78
CA THR A 44 -16.93 9.25 -12.84
C THR A 44 -15.52 9.17 -13.39
N HIS A 45 -14.76 8.18 -12.98
CA HIS A 45 -13.38 8.08 -13.39
C HIS A 45 -13.18 7.08 -14.52
N LYS A 46 -14.22 6.40 -14.91
CA LYS A 46 -14.17 5.42 -16.00
C LYS A 46 -13.10 4.37 -15.78
N GLU A 47 -12.98 3.94 -14.54
CA GLU A 47 -12.02 2.89 -14.19
C GLU A 47 -12.73 1.56 -14.16
N ILE A 48 -12.06 0.52 -14.56
CA ILE A 48 -12.64 -0.82 -14.54
C ILE A 48 -11.71 -1.73 -13.78
N PRO A 49 -12.22 -2.82 -13.23
CA PRO A 49 -11.37 -3.72 -12.48
C PRO A 49 -10.40 -4.42 -13.42
N VAL A 50 -9.12 -4.35 -13.10
CA VAL A 50 -8.11 -5.05 -13.86
C VAL A 50 -7.48 -6.17 -13.04
N TRP A 51 -7.76 -6.23 -11.75
CA TRP A 51 -7.26 -7.30 -10.90
C TRP A 51 -8.13 -7.39 -9.66
N VAL A 52 -8.39 -8.58 -9.20
CA VAL A 52 -9.14 -8.81 -7.97
C VAL A 52 -8.46 -9.92 -7.20
N GLY A 53 -8.30 -9.74 -5.91
CA GLY A 53 -7.76 -10.77 -5.04
C GLY A 53 -8.55 -10.86 -3.76
N LYS A 54 -8.26 -11.87 -2.96
CA LYS A 54 -8.92 -12.04 -1.71
C LYS A 54 -7.92 -11.86 -0.59
N SER A 55 -8.27 -11.09 0.39
CA SER A 55 -7.34 -10.79 1.45
C SER A 55 -7.42 -11.86 2.53
N VAL A 56 -6.44 -11.86 3.43
CA VAL A 56 -6.45 -12.79 4.53
C VAL A 56 -7.53 -12.48 5.52
N HIS A 57 -8.14 -11.31 5.44
CA HIS A 57 -9.23 -10.95 6.34
C HIS A 57 -10.60 -11.27 5.73
N ASN A 58 -10.61 -12.05 4.68
CA ASN A 58 -11.85 -12.48 4.03
C ASN A 58 -12.58 -11.33 3.36
N THR A 59 -11.88 -10.34 2.95
CA THR A 59 -12.44 -9.28 2.12
C THR A 59 -11.83 -9.42 0.74
N HIS A 60 -12.28 -8.60 -0.19
CA HIS A 60 -11.72 -8.60 -1.53
C HIS A 60 -10.92 -7.31 -1.73
N VAL A 61 -9.90 -7.39 -2.56
CA VAL A 61 -9.14 -6.22 -2.93
C VAL A 61 -9.14 -6.17 -4.45
N THR A 62 -9.42 -5.00 -5.01
CA THR A 62 -9.46 -4.85 -6.45
C THR A 62 -8.62 -3.64 -6.86
N LEU A 63 -8.02 -3.74 -8.01
CA LEU A 63 -7.35 -2.62 -8.64
C LEU A 63 -8.22 -2.19 -9.81
N LEU A 64 -8.67 -0.94 -9.78
CA LEU A 64 -9.43 -0.37 -10.87
C LEU A 64 -8.50 0.54 -11.67
N MET A 65 -8.70 0.61 -12.95
CA MET A 65 -7.84 1.44 -13.78
C MET A 65 -8.58 1.93 -15.00
N ASN A 66 -8.30 3.17 -15.38
CA ASN A 66 -8.75 3.72 -16.65
C ASN A 66 -7.61 3.53 -17.63
N GLN A 67 -7.86 2.78 -18.70
CA GLN A 67 -6.78 2.42 -19.60
C GLN A 67 -6.28 3.61 -20.42
N GLU A 68 -7.08 4.65 -20.53
CA GLU A 68 -6.66 5.78 -21.29
C GLU A 68 -5.92 6.80 -20.49
N THR A 69 -6.44 7.19 -19.36
CA THR A 69 -5.80 8.18 -18.53
C THR A 69 -4.76 7.59 -17.62
N ARG A 70 -4.82 6.30 -17.41
CA ARG A 70 -3.93 5.55 -16.54
C ARG A 70 -4.16 5.89 -15.06
N SER A 71 -5.32 6.45 -14.74
CA SER A 71 -5.66 6.62 -13.34
C SER A 71 -6.00 5.28 -12.74
N TRP A 72 -5.71 5.08 -11.47
CA TRP A 72 -5.96 3.81 -10.81
C TRP A 72 -6.42 4.02 -9.37
N THR A 73 -7.15 3.05 -8.85
CA THR A 73 -7.63 3.07 -7.48
C THR A 73 -7.60 1.66 -6.94
N MET A 74 -7.03 1.49 -5.75
CA MET A 74 -7.02 0.20 -5.08
C MET A 74 -8.04 0.24 -3.97
N ILE A 75 -8.94 -0.73 -3.93
CA ILE A 75 -10.06 -0.74 -3.01
C ILE A 75 -10.14 -2.06 -2.30
N GLU A 76 -10.34 -2.05 -1.00
CA GLU A 76 -10.68 -3.25 -0.24
C GLU A 76 -12.16 -3.19 0.09
N TYR A 77 -12.90 -4.26 -0.14
CA TYR A 77 -14.34 -4.21 0.02
C TYR A 77 -14.94 -5.55 0.44
N ASP A 78 -16.12 -5.47 1.00
CA ASP A 78 -16.94 -6.64 1.23
C ASP A 78 -18.33 -6.32 0.70
N ASP A 79 -19.37 -7.02 1.15
CA ASP A 79 -20.69 -6.78 0.62
C ASP A 79 -21.35 -5.53 1.18
N ARG A 80 -20.74 -4.86 2.11
CA ARG A 80 -21.31 -3.65 2.66
C ARG A 80 -20.47 -2.43 2.46
N LEU A 81 -19.21 -2.50 2.76
CA LEU A 81 -18.33 -1.35 2.74
C LEU A 81 -17.19 -1.50 1.76
N ALA A 82 -16.74 -0.40 1.22
CA ALA A 82 -15.54 -0.35 0.42
C ALA A 82 -14.66 0.78 0.91
N CYS A 83 -13.37 0.53 1.00
CA CYS A 83 -12.41 1.49 1.49
C CYS A 83 -11.33 1.70 0.45
N VAL A 84 -11.02 2.95 0.17
CA VAL A 84 -9.99 3.27 -0.80
C VAL A 84 -8.64 3.15 -0.12
N LEU A 85 -7.81 2.24 -0.61
CA LEU A 85 -6.48 2.05 -0.04
C LEU A 85 -5.47 2.97 -0.68
N GLY A 86 -5.65 3.33 -1.92
CA GLY A 86 -4.74 4.22 -2.61
C GLY A 86 -5.27 4.55 -3.98
N ALA A 87 -4.77 5.61 -4.55
CA ALA A 87 -5.19 6.05 -5.88
C ALA A 87 -4.11 6.92 -6.48
N GLY A 88 -4.05 7.00 -7.77
CA GLY A 88 -3.04 7.81 -8.43
C GLY A 88 -3.08 7.64 -9.92
N GLU A 89 -1.97 7.91 -10.56
CA GLU A 89 -1.82 7.73 -11.98
C GLU A 89 -0.58 6.94 -12.25
N ASP A 90 -0.65 6.04 -13.20
CA ASP A 90 0.48 5.24 -13.57
C ASP A 90 1.26 5.95 -14.65
N LYS A 91 2.30 6.66 -14.26
CA LYS A 91 3.08 7.36 -15.21
C LYS A 91 4.13 6.52 -15.81
N SER A 92 4.48 5.43 -15.19
CA SER A 92 5.57 4.66 -15.70
C SER A 92 5.18 3.92 -16.95
N GLY A 93 3.94 3.50 -17.04
CA GLY A 93 3.54 2.78 -18.21
C GLY A 93 3.43 3.64 -19.41
N SER A 94 3.14 4.88 -19.22
CA SER A 94 2.97 5.71 -20.35
C SER A 94 4.22 6.27 -20.78
N SER A 95 5.17 6.32 -19.99
CA SER A 95 6.23 7.01 -20.44
C SER A 95 7.02 6.32 -21.33
N LYS A 96 6.89 5.61 -21.80
CA LYS A 96 7.53 5.09 -22.62
C LYS A 96 8.69 5.57 -22.73
N PRO A 97 9.37 5.36 -22.81
CA PRO A 97 10.53 5.59 -22.90
C PRO A 97 11.04 6.77 -23.06
N GLU A 98 10.95 7.15 -22.88
CA GLU A 98 11.33 8.02 -23.00
C GLU A 98 12.29 8.26 -22.85
N ILE A 99 12.57 7.86 -22.64
CA ILE A 99 13.42 8.01 -22.52
C ILE A 99 13.95 8.20 -22.88
#